data_38e08ac28296e286f21ac279125d2a8e
#
_entry.id   38e08ac28296e286f21ac279125d2a8e
#
_cell.length_a   1.000
_cell.length_b   1.000
_cell.length_c   1.000
_cell.angle_alpha   90.00
_cell.angle_beta   90.00
_cell.angle_gamma   90.00
#
_symmetry.space_group_name_H-M   'P 1'
#
loop_
_entity.id
_entity.type
_entity.pdbx_description
1 polymer ?
#
loop_
_entity_poly.entity_id
_entity_poly.type
_entity_poly.pdbx_seq_one_letter_code
_entity_poly.pdbx_strand_id
1 'polypeptide(L)'
;MTYGLIALCCLIFAIGPASGLSPAYGTGEELPAAQRAYFRRWGVIPADLFEGSAPAALTPATALFIHGSWVHLLGNMLFLYVFGAMTEHRMGRVQFALFYLGCGYLALLGYAAADADSERSLVGASGAISAVLGAFLYLFPRARVTSLLPFLFFLPLRFPAWVVLPFWAALQWLAAGQAGQGPGVAYLAHVLGFGLGFCYAWARFDHPTRVKAAPAPAPEGENQP
;
A
#
# COMPACT_ATOMS: atom_id res chain seq x y z
N MET A 1 -3.55 -14.51 2.08
CA MET A 1 -2.97 -13.71 0.98
C MET A 1 -1.99 -12.67 1.51
N THR A 2 -2.35 -11.87 2.49
CA THR A 2 -1.50 -10.84 3.12
C THR A 2 -0.09 -11.35 3.49
N TYR A 3 0.00 -12.44 4.25
CA TYR A 3 1.29 -13.04 4.62
C TYR A 3 2.08 -13.58 3.42
N GLY A 4 1.38 -14.06 2.38
CA GLY A 4 2.01 -14.48 1.13
C GLY A 4 2.63 -13.30 0.36
N LEU A 5 1.95 -12.15 0.31
CA LEU A 5 2.49 -10.92 -0.28
C LEU A 5 3.70 -10.40 0.50
N ILE A 6 3.62 -10.42 1.84
CA ILE A 6 4.75 -10.05 2.71
C ILE A 6 5.94 -10.96 2.43
N ALA A 7 5.75 -12.29 2.45
CA ALA A 7 6.81 -13.25 2.20
C ALA A 7 7.42 -13.08 0.81
N LEU A 8 6.61 -12.82 -0.22
CA LEU A 8 7.08 -12.59 -1.58
C LEU A 8 7.92 -11.31 -1.70
N CYS A 9 7.47 -10.20 -1.10
CA CYS A 9 8.25 -8.96 -1.07
C CYS A 9 9.58 -9.15 -0.34
N CYS A 10 9.59 -9.82 0.82
CA CYS A 10 10.80 -10.12 1.56
C CYS A 10 11.77 -11.02 0.77
N LEU A 11 11.25 -12.04 0.09
CA LEU A 11 12.07 -12.93 -0.74
C LEU A 11 12.70 -12.18 -1.92
N ILE A 12 11.89 -11.44 -2.69
CA ILE A 12 12.37 -10.65 -3.84
C ILE A 12 13.42 -9.63 -3.38
N PHE A 13 13.20 -8.98 -2.24
CA PHE A 13 14.16 -8.03 -1.69
C PHE A 13 15.46 -8.73 -1.27
N ALA A 14 15.37 -9.87 -0.57
CA ALA A 14 16.55 -10.60 -0.08
C ALA A 14 17.46 -11.09 -1.23
N ILE A 15 16.88 -11.54 -2.34
CA ILE A 15 17.63 -11.99 -3.52
C ILE A 15 18.06 -10.84 -4.44
N GLY A 16 17.43 -9.65 -4.30
CA GLY A 16 17.73 -8.47 -5.13
C GLY A 16 18.95 -7.68 -4.64
N PRO A 17 19.48 -6.77 -5.46
CA PRO A 17 20.68 -5.99 -5.12
C PRO A 17 20.46 -4.97 -4.00
N ALA A 18 19.22 -4.57 -3.73
CA ALA A 18 18.92 -3.56 -2.71
C ALA A 18 19.12 -4.06 -1.28
N SER A 19 19.11 -5.37 -1.06
CA SER A 19 19.36 -5.99 0.25
C SER A 19 20.83 -5.91 0.66
N GLY A 20 21.74 -5.91 -0.31
CA GLY A 20 23.20 -6.08 -0.10
C GLY A 20 23.61 -7.49 0.34
N LEU A 21 22.67 -8.46 0.37
CA LEU A 21 22.93 -9.82 0.84
C LEU A 21 23.50 -10.73 -0.26
N SER A 22 23.18 -10.45 -1.52
CA SER A 22 23.61 -11.30 -2.65
C SER A 22 24.94 -10.83 -3.24
N PRO A 23 26.02 -11.66 -3.15
CA PRO A 23 27.33 -11.31 -3.72
C PRO A 23 27.31 -11.28 -5.26
N ALA A 24 26.28 -11.81 -5.90
CA ALA A 24 26.15 -11.83 -7.36
C ALA A 24 26.06 -10.44 -8.00
N TYR A 25 25.75 -9.40 -7.21
CA TYR A 25 25.63 -8.02 -7.66
C TYR A 25 26.90 -7.18 -7.39
N GLY A 26 28.01 -7.83 -6.99
CA GLY A 26 29.24 -7.13 -6.65
C GLY A 26 29.19 -6.42 -5.29
N THR A 27 30.28 -5.73 -4.96
CA THR A 27 30.44 -4.94 -3.74
C THR A 27 31.02 -3.56 -4.06
N GLY A 28 31.09 -2.66 -3.08
CA GLY A 28 31.66 -1.33 -3.27
C GLY A 28 30.93 -0.54 -4.37
N GLU A 29 31.67 -0.08 -5.38
CA GLU A 29 31.11 0.75 -6.47
C GLU A 29 30.24 0.00 -7.48
N GLU A 30 30.37 -1.33 -7.56
CA GLU A 30 29.57 -2.16 -8.47
C GLU A 30 28.10 -2.28 -8.02
N LEU A 31 27.87 -2.37 -6.72
CA LEU A 31 26.55 -2.57 -6.16
C LEU A 31 25.55 -1.45 -6.51
N PRO A 32 25.89 -0.16 -6.40
CA PRO A 32 24.99 0.92 -6.82
C PRO A 32 24.64 0.88 -8.32
N ALA A 33 25.56 0.44 -9.18
CA ALA A 33 25.30 0.26 -10.61
C ALA A 33 24.30 -0.88 -10.84
N ALA A 34 24.49 -2.01 -10.18
CA ALA A 34 23.57 -3.14 -10.22
C ALA A 34 22.17 -2.78 -9.69
N GLN A 35 22.07 -2.00 -8.60
CA GLN A 35 20.82 -1.50 -8.07
C GLN A 35 20.08 -0.62 -9.09
N ARG A 36 20.78 0.34 -9.72
CA ARG A 36 20.18 1.19 -10.77
C ARG A 36 19.66 0.37 -11.94
N ALA A 37 20.44 -0.59 -12.45
CA ALA A 37 20.03 -1.46 -13.53
C ALA A 37 18.80 -2.31 -13.18
N TYR A 38 18.75 -2.82 -11.94
CA TYR A 38 17.65 -3.60 -11.42
C TYR A 38 16.36 -2.77 -11.31
N PHE A 39 16.45 -1.54 -10.77
CA PHE A 39 15.29 -0.66 -10.65
C PHE A 39 14.81 -0.16 -12.01
N ARG A 40 15.71 0.11 -12.96
CA ARG A 40 15.31 0.45 -14.34
C ARG A 40 14.56 -0.71 -15.01
N ARG A 41 14.95 -1.95 -14.77
CA ARG A 41 14.33 -3.12 -15.38
C ARG A 41 12.93 -3.45 -14.82
N TRP A 42 12.75 -3.34 -13.52
CA TRP A 42 11.58 -3.86 -12.82
C TRP A 42 10.67 -2.78 -12.20
N GLY A 43 11.18 -1.57 -12.07
CA GLY A 43 10.44 -0.39 -11.62
C GLY A 43 9.71 0.30 -12.75
N VAL A 44 8.80 1.19 -12.39
CA VAL A 44 8.11 2.05 -13.35
C VAL A 44 9.00 3.24 -13.68
N ILE A 45 9.30 3.44 -14.95
CA ILE A 45 9.88 4.68 -15.49
C ILE A 45 8.76 5.33 -16.32
N PRO A 46 8.23 6.50 -15.89
CA PRO A 46 7.12 7.14 -16.58
C PRO A 46 7.38 7.35 -18.07
N ALA A 47 8.54 7.89 -18.46
CA ALA A 47 8.90 8.11 -19.86
C ALA A 47 8.82 6.81 -20.67
N ASP A 48 9.45 5.71 -20.21
CA ASP A 48 9.43 4.41 -20.90
C ASP A 48 8.00 3.82 -20.97
N LEU A 49 7.16 4.07 -19.94
CA LEU A 49 5.79 3.56 -19.87
C LEU A 49 4.91 4.15 -20.97
N PHE A 50 5.06 5.45 -21.24
CA PHE A 50 4.26 6.18 -22.22
C PHE A 50 4.83 6.13 -23.64
N GLU A 51 6.07 5.69 -23.83
CA GLU A 51 6.60 5.31 -25.17
C GLU A 51 5.94 4.06 -25.76
N GLY A 52 5.17 3.31 -24.93
CA GLY A 52 4.27 2.26 -25.42
C GLY A 52 4.91 0.89 -25.64
N SER A 53 6.06 0.60 -25.01
CA SER A 53 6.65 -0.74 -25.09
C SER A 53 5.89 -1.76 -24.23
N ALA A 54 5.63 -2.97 -24.75
CA ALA A 54 4.92 -4.02 -24.04
C ALA A 54 5.61 -4.42 -22.69
N PRO A 55 6.95 -4.48 -22.57
CA PRO A 55 7.62 -4.69 -21.30
C PRO A 55 7.37 -3.57 -20.28
N ALA A 56 7.32 -2.31 -20.71
CA ALA A 56 7.07 -1.18 -19.81
C ALA A 56 5.67 -1.23 -19.21
N ALA A 57 4.65 -1.69 -19.94
CA ALA A 57 3.29 -1.85 -19.44
C ALA A 57 3.16 -2.86 -18.28
N LEU A 58 4.12 -3.77 -18.12
CA LEU A 58 4.14 -4.72 -16.99
C LEU A 58 4.82 -4.15 -15.74
N THR A 59 5.61 -3.08 -15.90
CA THR A 59 6.41 -2.54 -14.78
C THR A 59 5.59 -2.03 -13.60
N PRO A 60 4.36 -1.47 -13.74
CA PRO A 60 3.54 -1.15 -12.57
C PRO A 60 3.17 -2.36 -11.72
N ALA A 61 3.05 -3.56 -12.32
CA ALA A 61 2.80 -4.78 -11.57
C ALA A 61 4.06 -5.31 -10.87
N THR A 62 5.21 -5.31 -11.54
CA THR A 62 6.48 -5.79 -10.96
C THR A 62 7.02 -4.86 -9.89
N ALA A 63 6.91 -3.56 -10.08
CA ALA A 63 7.36 -2.53 -9.16
C ALA A 63 6.74 -2.66 -7.75
N LEU A 64 5.52 -3.20 -7.63
CA LEU A 64 4.85 -3.44 -6.36
C LEU A 64 5.61 -4.38 -5.42
N PHE A 65 6.51 -5.20 -5.96
CA PHE A 65 7.27 -6.18 -5.18
C PHE A 65 8.73 -5.76 -4.95
N ILE A 66 9.16 -4.66 -5.57
CA ILE A 66 10.53 -4.16 -5.48
C ILE A 66 10.62 -3.11 -4.38
N HIS A 67 11.69 -3.16 -3.58
CA HIS A 67 11.93 -2.21 -2.51
C HIS A 67 13.36 -1.68 -2.59
N GLY A 68 13.51 -0.36 -2.40
CA GLY A 68 14.79 0.33 -2.57
C GLY A 68 15.72 0.27 -1.35
N SER A 69 15.22 -0.12 -0.18
CA SER A 69 16.01 -0.22 1.06
C SER A 69 15.33 -1.08 2.10
N TRP A 70 16.05 -1.47 3.15
CA TRP A 70 15.50 -2.18 4.31
C TRP A 70 14.39 -1.37 5.01
N VAL A 71 14.60 -0.09 5.22
CA VAL A 71 13.57 0.78 5.86
C VAL A 71 12.31 0.84 5.00
N HIS A 72 12.46 0.94 3.68
CA HIS A 72 11.35 0.95 2.74
C HIS A 72 10.56 -0.38 2.77
N LEU A 73 11.27 -1.52 2.75
CA LEU A 73 10.63 -2.83 2.88
C LEU A 73 9.91 -2.97 4.21
N LEU A 74 10.61 -2.76 5.32
CA LEU A 74 10.06 -2.99 6.66
C LEU A 74 8.86 -2.08 6.94
N GLY A 75 8.92 -0.81 6.53
CA GLY A 75 7.78 0.10 6.62
C GLY A 75 6.56 -0.42 5.86
N ASN A 76 6.73 -0.82 4.61
CA ASN A 76 5.66 -1.39 3.80
C ASN A 76 5.10 -2.68 4.41
N MET A 77 5.95 -3.59 4.84
CA MET A 77 5.51 -4.87 5.42
C MET A 77 4.79 -4.67 6.76
N LEU A 78 5.22 -3.72 7.57
CA LEU A 78 4.52 -3.36 8.80
C LEU A 78 3.09 -2.86 8.52
N PHE A 79 2.92 -1.94 7.59
CA PHE A 79 1.59 -1.44 7.24
C PHE A 79 0.71 -2.53 6.63
N LEU A 80 1.27 -3.35 5.74
CA LEU A 80 0.53 -4.47 5.15
C LEU A 80 0.14 -5.51 6.21
N TYR A 81 1.01 -5.79 7.19
CA TYR A 81 0.71 -6.67 8.31
C TYR A 81 -0.44 -6.14 9.18
N VAL A 82 -0.38 -4.86 9.57
CA VAL A 82 -1.36 -4.24 10.47
C VAL A 82 -2.75 -4.13 9.83
N PHE A 83 -2.82 -3.71 8.57
CA PHE A 83 -4.09 -3.38 7.92
C PHE A 83 -4.58 -4.45 6.93
N GLY A 84 -3.64 -5.21 6.36
CA GLY A 84 -3.95 -6.17 5.29
C GLY A 84 -4.79 -7.34 5.75
N ALA A 85 -4.45 -7.98 6.87
CA ALA A 85 -5.11 -9.19 7.32
C ALA A 85 -6.62 -9.00 7.60
N MET A 86 -7.01 -7.89 8.23
CA MET A 86 -8.42 -7.56 8.48
C MET A 86 -9.16 -7.22 7.18
N THR A 87 -8.52 -6.48 6.28
CA THR A 87 -9.08 -6.13 4.97
C THR A 87 -9.27 -7.39 4.12
N GLU A 88 -8.27 -8.30 4.09
CA GLU A 88 -8.35 -9.60 3.45
C GLU A 88 -9.50 -10.45 4.01
N HIS A 89 -9.64 -10.48 5.34
CA HIS A 89 -10.71 -11.25 5.97
C HIS A 89 -12.09 -10.77 5.51
N ARG A 90 -12.27 -9.47 5.34
CA ARG A 90 -13.54 -8.89 4.88
C ARG A 90 -13.79 -9.08 3.39
N MET A 91 -12.75 -9.05 2.56
CA MET A 91 -12.84 -9.18 1.10
C MET A 91 -12.82 -10.64 0.64
N GLY A 92 -12.13 -11.52 1.36
CA GLY A 92 -11.72 -12.82 0.89
C GLY A 92 -10.40 -12.77 0.10
N ARG A 93 -9.69 -13.91 0.03
CA ARG A 93 -8.31 -13.98 -0.47
C ARG A 93 -8.15 -13.54 -1.92
N VAL A 94 -9.02 -14.03 -2.81
CA VAL A 94 -8.92 -13.75 -4.26
C VAL A 94 -9.23 -12.29 -4.54
N GLN A 95 -10.34 -11.79 -3.98
CA GLN A 95 -10.73 -10.39 -4.16
C GLN A 95 -9.68 -9.43 -3.60
N PHE A 96 -9.09 -9.74 -2.43
CA PHE A 96 -8.00 -8.96 -1.85
C PHE A 96 -6.77 -8.91 -2.75
N ALA A 97 -6.38 -10.06 -3.37
CA ALA A 97 -5.25 -10.10 -4.29
C ALA A 97 -5.50 -9.24 -5.54
N LEU A 98 -6.66 -9.37 -6.17
CA LEU A 98 -7.03 -8.57 -7.33
C LEU A 98 -7.15 -7.09 -7.00
N PHE A 99 -7.73 -6.76 -5.86
CA PHE A 99 -7.81 -5.40 -5.32
C PHE A 99 -6.42 -4.80 -5.09
N TYR A 100 -5.53 -5.52 -4.40
CA TYR A 100 -4.17 -5.08 -4.10
C TYR A 100 -3.37 -4.79 -5.37
N LEU A 101 -3.36 -5.75 -6.31
CA LEU A 101 -2.65 -5.61 -7.58
C LEU A 101 -3.26 -4.51 -8.46
N GLY A 102 -4.58 -4.50 -8.61
CA GLY A 102 -5.29 -3.55 -9.45
C GLY A 102 -5.17 -2.09 -8.95
N CYS A 103 -5.43 -1.86 -7.67
CA CYS A 103 -5.28 -0.51 -7.10
C CYS A 103 -3.82 -0.05 -7.08
N GLY A 104 -2.87 -0.97 -6.81
CA GLY A 104 -1.44 -0.66 -6.85
C GLY A 104 -0.98 -0.29 -8.25
N TYR A 105 -1.39 -1.06 -9.26
CA TYR A 105 -1.12 -0.77 -10.67
C TYR A 105 -1.66 0.62 -11.06
N LEU A 106 -2.93 0.89 -10.76
CA LEU A 106 -3.57 2.17 -11.08
C LEU A 106 -2.95 3.35 -10.33
N ALA A 107 -2.52 3.16 -9.09
CA ALA A 107 -1.85 4.21 -8.32
C ALA A 107 -0.49 4.59 -8.93
N LEU A 108 0.30 3.60 -9.38
CA LEU A 108 1.57 3.83 -10.06
C LEU A 108 1.37 4.43 -11.46
N LEU A 109 0.35 3.97 -12.20
CA LEU A 109 -0.01 4.54 -13.50
C LEU A 109 -0.45 6.00 -13.36
N GLY A 110 -1.28 6.32 -12.38
CA GLY A 110 -1.72 7.69 -12.12
C GLY A 110 -0.59 8.61 -11.69
N TYR A 111 0.36 8.09 -10.90
CA TYR A 111 1.59 8.83 -10.57
C TYR A 111 2.43 9.09 -11.84
N ALA A 112 2.66 8.05 -12.65
CA ALA A 112 3.43 8.18 -13.88
C ALA A 112 2.78 9.17 -14.87
N ALA A 113 1.45 9.20 -14.96
CA ALA A 113 0.74 10.15 -15.81
C ALA A 113 0.87 11.61 -15.35
N ALA A 114 1.13 11.85 -14.05
CA ALA A 114 1.33 13.20 -13.51
C ALA A 114 2.75 13.75 -13.78
N ASP A 115 3.72 12.89 -14.09
CA ASP A 115 5.10 13.25 -14.41
C ASP A 115 5.62 12.35 -15.55
N ALA A 116 4.94 12.42 -16.71
CA ALA A 116 5.09 11.48 -17.81
C ALA A 116 6.50 11.47 -18.44
N ASP A 117 7.21 12.59 -18.37
CA ASP A 117 8.56 12.73 -18.93
C ASP A 117 9.66 12.30 -17.93
N SER A 118 9.29 11.82 -16.76
CA SER A 118 10.25 11.44 -15.72
C SER A 118 10.99 10.15 -16.08
N GLU A 119 12.32 10.21 -16.03
CA GLU A 119 13.21 9.05 -16.19
C GLU A 119 13.50 8.33 -14.87
N ARG A 120 12.86 8.75 -13.77
CA ARG A 120 13.08 8.16 -12.44
C ARG A 120 12.34 6.86 -12.28
N SER A 121 13.04 5.85 -11.79
CA SER A 121 12.44 4.57 -11.49
C SER A 121 11.64 4.62 -10.18
N LEU A 122 10.36 4.23 -10.25
CA LEU A 122 9.45 4.08 -9.13
C LEU A 122 9.35 2.62 -8.74
N VAL A 123 9.50 2.34 -7.46
CA VAL A 123 9.40 0.99 -6.89
C VAL A 123 8.69 1.06 -5.53
N GLY A 124 7.98 0.02 -5.18
CA GLY A 124 7.38 -0.15 -3.85
C GLY A 124 5.91 -0.56 -3.87
N ALA A 125 5.55 -1.32 -2.87
CA ALA A 125 4.19 -1.78 -2.59
C ALA A 125 3.28 -0.64 -2.09
N SER A 126 3.83 0.53 -1.80
CA SER A 126 3.18 1.55 -0.98
C SER A 126 1.89 2.13 -1.57
N GLY A 127 1.78 2.23 -2.90
CA GLY A 127 0.52 2.61 -3.57
C GLY A 127 -0.61 1.60 -3.33
N ALA A 128 -0.32 0.29 -3.44
CA ALA A 128 -1.26 -0.78 -3.14
C ALA A 128 -1.61 -0.84 -1.64
N ILE A 129 -0.62 -0.65 -0.77
CA ILE A 129 -0.84 -0.59 0.69
C ILE A 129 -1.69 0.62 1.06
N SER A 130 -1.49 1.75 0.41
CA SER A 130 -2.33 2.94 0.59
C SER A 130 -3.79 2.65 0.21
N ALA A 131 -4.03 1.85 -0.83
CA ALA A 131 -5.37 1.37 -1.16
C ALA A 131 -5.95 0.48 -0.04
N VAL A 132 -5.13 -0.39 0.55
CA VAL A 132 -5.55 -1.18 1.73
C VAL A 132 -5.94 -0.26 2.89
N LEU A 133 -5.20 0.82 3.15
CA LEU A 133 -5.52 1.81 4.18
C LEU A 133 -6.83 2.54 3.89
N GLY A 134 -7.06 2.97 2.65
CA GLY A 134 -8.31 3.60 2.23
C GLY A 134 -9.52 2.67 2.39
N ALA A 135 -9.39 1.41 1.96
CA ALA A 135 -10.43 0.39 2.16
C ALA A 135 -10.66 0.09 3.65
N PHE A 136 -9.59 -0.02 4.44
CA PHE A 136 -9.66 -0.24 5.88
C PHE A 136 -10.43 0.88 6.58
N LEU A 137 -10.19 2.13 6.20
CA LEU A 137 -10.91 3.28 6.75
C LEU A 137 -12.42 3.14 6.55
N TYR A 138 -12.85 2.75 5.36
CA TYR A 138 -14.27 2.54 5.07
C TYR A 138 -14.86 1.36 5.83
N LEU A 139 -14.15 0.22 5.83
CA LEU A 139 -14.63 -1.05 6.40
C LEU A 139 -14.60 -1.05 7.94
N PHE A 140 -13.61 -0.39 8.53
CA PHE A 140 -13.32 -0.46 9.97
C PHE A 140 -13.03 0.90 10.60
N PRO A 141 -13.88 1.94 10.41
CA PRO A 141 -13.57 3.31 10.83
C PRO A 141 -13.30 3.46 12.33
N ARG A 142 -13.93 2.61 13.17
CA ARG A 142 -13.79 2.65 14.63
C ARG A 142 -12.72 1.70 15.19
N ALA A 143 -12.03 0.93 14.32
CA ALA A 143 -10.92 0.08 14.75
C ALA A 143 -9.83 0.93 15.39
N ARG A 144 -9.28 0.44 16.50
CA ARG A 144 -8.21 1.15 17.21
C ARG A 144 -6.86 0.82 16.63
N VAL A 145 -6.18 1.84 16.13
CA VAL A 145 -4.83 1.75 15.56
C VAL A 145 -3.84 2.25 16.60
N THR A 146 -2.85 1.40 16.93
CA THR A 146 -1.74 1.83 17.78
C THR A 146 -0.78 2.68 16.94
N SER A 147 -0.62 3.93 17.31
CA SER A 147 0.24 4.89 16.63
C SER A 147 1.42 5.22 17.54
N LEU A 148 2.63 5.11 17.01
CA LEU A 148 3.86 5.52 17.69
C LEU A 148 4.16 6.95 17.29
N LEU A 149 4.06 7.88 18.23
CA LEU A 149 4.28 9.30 17.97
C LEU A 149 5.73 9.68 18.31
N PRO A 150 6.58 10.01 17.30
CA PRO A 150 8.00 10.29 17.52
C PRO A 150 8.23 11.45 18.51
N PHE A 151 7.40 12.49 18.46
CA PHE A 151 7.50 13.65 19.34
C PHE A 151 7.06 13.37 20.79
N LEU A 152 6.48 12.20 21.06
CA LEU A 152 6.18 11.69 22.38
C LEU A 152 7.05 10.45 22.75
N PHE A 153 8.30 10.43 22.31
CA PHE A 153 9.25 9.33 22.56
C PHE A 153 8.69 7.96 22.16
N PHE A 154 7.97 7.89 21.03
CA PHE A 154 7.33 6.67 20.53
C PHE A 154 6.31 6.05 21.48
N LEU A 155 5.67 6.86 22.35
CA LEU A 155 4.62 6.39 23.23
C LEU A 155 3.49 5.76 22.38
N PRO A 156 3.10 4.48 22.66
CA PRO A 156 2.05 3.82 21.92
C PRO A 156 0.68 4.34 22.34
N LEU A 157 0.08 5.18 21.51
CA LEU A 157 -1.26 5.70 21.71
C LEU A 157 -2.25 5.01 20.75
N ARG A 158 -3.48 4.79 21.22
CA ARG A 158 -4.52 4.13 20.43
C ARG A 158 -5.59 5.12 19.99
N PHE A 159 -5.63 5.40 18.71
CA PHE A 159 -6.64 6.25 18.10
C PHE A 159 -7.54 5.45 17.15
N PRO A 160 -8.79 5.86 16.93
CA PRO A 160 -9.64 5.23 15.94
C PRO A 160 -9.11 5.48 14.51
N ALA A 161 -9.34 4.53 13.62
CA ALA A 161 -8.86 4.59 12.24
C ALA A 161 -9.34 5.84 11.50
N TRP A 162 -10.57 6.33 11.79
CA TRP A 162 -11.13 7.53 11.18
C TRP A 162 -10.39 8.83 11.55
N VAL A 163 -9.54 8.81 12.58
CA VAL A 163 -8.62 9.91 12.94
C VAL A 163 -7.27 9.71 12.25
N VAL A 164 -6.67 8.54 12.46
CA VAL A 164 -5.28 8.27 12.04
C VAL A 164 -5.12 8.27 10.52
N LEU A 165 -6.03 7.59 9.82
CA LEU A 165 -5.85 7.37 8.37
C LEU A 165 -6.14 8.61 7.53
N PRO A 166 -7.18 9.43 7.80
CA PRO A 166 -7.33 10.72 7.12
C PRO A 166 -6.19 11.70 7.42
N PHE A 167 -5.71 11.73 8.67
CA PHE A 167 -4.54 12.54 9.03
C PHE A 167 -3.29 12.10 8.26
N TRP A 168 -3.02 10.80 8.19
CA TRP A 168 -1.94 10.24 7.38
C TRP A 168 -2.09 10.62 5.89
N ALA A 169 -3.28 10.47 5.32
CA ALA A 169 -3.54 10.82 3.92
C ALA A 169 -3.34 12.32 3.65
N ALA A 170 -3.76 13.18 4.58
CA ALA A 170 -3.53 14.62 4.47
C ALA A 170 -2.03 14.96 4.48
N LEU A 171 -1.22 14.29 5.31
CA LEU A 171 0.23 14.46 5.30
C LEU A 171 0.85 14.01 3.97
N GLN A 172 0.34 12.91 3.36
CA GLN A 172 0.81 12.48 2.04
C GLN A 172 0.47 13.52 0.96
N TRP A 173 -0.73 14.10 1.02
CA TRP A 173 -1.16 15.15 0.09
C TRP A 173 -0.28 16.41 0.21
N LEU A 174 -0.04 16.87 1.42
CA LEU A 174 0.84 18.03 1.67
C LEU A 174 2.28 17.76 1.19
N ALA A 175 2.80 16.56 1.45
CA ALA A 175 4.12 16.15 1.01
C ALA A 175 4.21 16.04 -0.53
N ALA A 176 3.16 15.56 -1.19
CA ALA A 176 3.09 15.52 -2.66
C ALA A 176 3.19 16.92 -3.28
N GLY A 177 2.55 17.92 -2.67
CA GLY A 177 2.60 19.30 -3.12
C GLY A 177 3.96 19.99 -2.90
N GLN A 178 4.79 19.45 -2.01
CA GLN A 178 6.13 19.98 -1.69
C GLN A 178 7.26 19.15 -2.32
N ALA A 179 6.94 18.01 -2.91
CA ALA A 179 7.92 17.12 -3.53
C ALA A 179 8.52 17.81 -4.76
N GLY A 180 9.66 18.45 -4.57
CA GLY A 180 10.49 18.94 -5.65
C GLY A 180 11.13 17.78 -6.41
N GLN A 181 12.00 18.10 -7.38
CA GLN A 181 12.67 17.11 -8.24
C GLN A 181 13.73 16.23 -7.54
N GLY A 182 13.72 16.09 -6.20
CA GLY A 182 14.65 15.24 -5.45
C GLY A 182 14.27 13.73 -5.48
N PRO A 183 15.23 12.82 -5.17
CA PRO A 183 14.88 11.41 -4.95
C PRO A 183 13.90 11.34 -3.79
N GLY A 184 12.64 11.04 -4.06
CA GLY A 184 11.58 11.17 -3.08
C GLY A 184 10.61 10.01 -3.09
N VAL A 185 9.86 9.92 -2.03
CA VAL A 185 8.72 9.03 -1.89
C VAL A 185 7.64 9.47 -2.88
N ALA A 186 7.01 8.50 -3.54
CA ALA A 186 5.92 8.75 -4.48
C ALA A 186 4.61 9.11 -3.75
N TYR A 187 4.59 10.24 -3.06
CA TYR A 187 3.46 10.67 -2.22
C TYR A 187 2.13 10.72 -2.98
N LEU A 188 2.16 11.16 -4.25
CA LEU A 188 0.96 11.17 -5.08
C LEU A 188 0.40 9.77 -5.32
N ALA A 189 1.27 8.75 -5.52
CA ALA A 189 0.81 7.36 -5.63
C ALA A 189 0.13 6.87 -4.33
N HIS A 190 0.57 7.37 -3.17
CA HIS A 190 -0.09 7.06 -1.90
C HIS A 190 -1.49 7.68 -1.82
N VAL A 191 -1.64 8.93 -2.20
CA VAL A 191 -2.94 9.62 -2.23
C VAL A 191 -3.90 8.95 -3.19
N LEU A 192 -3.43 8.66 -4.42
CA LEU A 192 -4.23 7.97 -5.44
C LEU A 192 -4.64 6.58 -4.97
N GLY A 193 -3.69 5.81 -4.43
CA GLY A 193 -3.97 4.49 -3.88
C GLY A 193 -5.01 4.54 -2.78
N PHE A 194 -4.86 5.44 -1.81
CA PHE A 194 -5.81 5.61 -0.71
C PHE A 194 -7.22 5.94 -1.21
N GLY A 195 -7.34 6.89 -2.13
CA GLY A 195 -8.63 7.24 -2.74
C GLY A 195 -9.27 6.08 -3.49
N LEU A 196 -8.49 5.37 -4.34
CA LEU A 196 -8.95 4.17 -5.07
C LEU A 196 -9.46 3.10 -4.11
N GLY A 197 -8.72 2.82 -3.04
CA GLY A 197 -9.11 1.82 -2.06
C GLY A 197 -10.37 2.17 -1.29
N PHE A 198 -10.51 3.43 -0.88
CA PHE A 198 -11.71 3.93 -0.22
C PHE A 198 -12.93 3.84 -1.15
N CYS A 199 -12.82 4.33 -2.39
CA CYS A 199 -13.90 4.29 -3.38
C CYS A 199 -14.31 2.86 -3.73
N TYR A 200 -13.33 1.95 -3.89
CA TYR A 200 -13.60 0.54 -4.13
C TYR A 200 -14.40 -0.08 -2.98
N ALA A 201 -13.99 0.15 -1.74
CA ALA A 201 -14.69 -0.39 -0.59
C ALA A 201 -16.10 0.21 -0.44
N TRP A 202 -16.24 1.51 -0.67
CA TRP A 202 -17.53 2.20 -0.67
C TRP A 202 -18.50 1.65 -1.71
N ALA A 203 -18.03 1.38 -2.91
CA ALA A 203 -18.85 0.86 -4.00
C ALA A 203 -19.20 -0.63 -3.82
N ARG A 204 -18.37 -1.42 -3.12
CA ARG A 204 -18.48 -2.89 -3.09
C ARG A 204 -19.04 -3.46 -1.79
N PHE A 205 -18.97 -2.72 -0.69
CA PHE A 205 -19.37 -3.21 0.63
C PHE A 205 -20.36 -2.29 1.31
N ASP A 206 -21.28 -2.89 2.07
CA ASP A 206 -22.17 -2.13 2.94
C ASP A 206 -21.39 -1.50 4.10
N HIS A 207 -21.75 -0.27 4.45
CA HIS A 207 -21.14 0.42 5.57
C HIS A 207 -21.47 -0.30 6.89
N PRO A 208 -20.51 -0.48 7.83
CA PRO A 208 -20.70 -1.22 9.08
C PRO A 208 -21.86 -0.74 9.98
N THR A 209 -22.27 0.52 9.81
CA THR A 209 -23.41 1.10 10.55
C THR A 209 -24.78 0.67 10.02
N ARG A 210 -24.85 0.00 8.86
CA ARG A 210 -26.09 -0.51 8.24
C ARG A 210 -26.45 -1.94 8.63
N VAL A 211 -25.69 -2.58 9.50
CA VAL A 211 -26.10 -3.88 10.06
C VAL A 211 -27.36 -3.61 10.89
N LYS A 212 -28.53 -3.95 10.33
CA LYS A 212 -29.81 -3.93 11.05
C LYS A 212 -29.62 -4.72 12.35
N ALA A 213 -29.95 -4.11 13.47
CA ALA A 213 -30.08 -4.84 14.72
C ALA A 213 -30.96 -6.07 14.44
N ALA A 214 -30.50 -7.25 14.84
CA ALA A 214 -31.32 -8.44 14.78
C ALA A 214 -32.66 -8.12 15.48
N PRO A 215 -33.81 -8.54 14.91
CA PRO A 215 -35.08 -8.36 15.61
C PRO A 215 -34.96 -8.96 17.01
N ALA A 216 -35.41 -8.22 18.02
CA ALA A 216 -35.44 -8.72 19.38
C ALA A 216 -36.18 -10.06 19.40
N PRO A 217 -35.71 -11.07 20.19
CA PRO A 217 -36.42 -12.32 20.34
C PRO A 217 -37.86 -12.00 20.81
N ALA A 218 -38.83 -12.65 20.16
CA ALA A 218 -40.22 -12.51 20.55
C ALA A 218 -40.34 -12.83 22.05
N PRO A 219 -41.14 -12.09 22.83
CA PRO A 219 -41.36 -12.42 24.24
C PRO A 219 -41.88 -13.85 24.32
N GLU A 220 -41.18 -14.70 25.08
CA GLU A 220 -41.64 -16.04 25.40
C GLU A 220 -43.02 -15.91 26.05
N GLY A 221 -44.00 -16.53 25.43
CA GLY A 221 -45.37 -16.51 25.90
C GLY A 221 -45.42 -16.99 27.33
N GLU A 222 -45.94 -16.14 28.22
CA GLU A 222 -46.36 -16.48 29.55
C GLU A 222 -47.37 -17.66 29.41
N ASN A 223 -46.94 -18.84 29.70
CA ASN A 223 -47.85 -19.97 29.96
C ASN A 223 -48.57 -19.62 31.28
N GLN A 224 -49.77 -19.06 31.18
CA GLN A 224 -50.69 -19.02 32.30
C GLN A 224 -51.25 -20.42 32.56
N PRO A 225 -51.42 -20.82 33.83
CA PRO A 225 -51.88 -22.13 34.28
C PRO A 225 -53.34 -22.46 33.95
#